data_90dd643544e41bb712935c4893ae2344
#
_entry.id   90dd643544e41bb712935c4893ae2344
#
_cell.length_a   1.000
_cell.length_b   1.000
_cell.length_c   1.000
_cell.angle_alpha   90.00
_cell.angle_beta   90.00
_cell.angle_gamma   90.00
#
_symmetry.space_group_name_H-M   'P 1'
#
loop_
_entity.id
_entity.type
_entity.pdbx_description
1 polymer ?
#
loop_
_entity_poly.entity_id
_entity_poly.type
_entity_poly.pdbx_seq_one_letter_code
_entity_poly.pdbx_strand_id
1 'polypeptide(L)'
;DNFWSMGDTGPCGPCSEIFYDHGDKLKGGPPGSPDEDGDRFIEIWNLVFMPYEQISKGKRINLPKPSVDTGMGLERMTAVLQGTHDNYNIDHFKKIMSASAELLKSLINDQTIASHRVIADHLRASSFLIAEGILPSNEGRGYVIRRIMRR
;
A
#
# COMPACT_ATOMS: atom_id res chain seq x y z
N ASP A 1 16.63 4.16 -9.77
CA ASP A 1 17.19 2.81 -9.65
C ASP A 1 16.23 1.93 -8.84
N ASN A 2 15.60 0.96 -9.50
CA ASN A 2 14.72 0.01 -8.84
C ASN A 2 15.55 -1.03 -8.08
N PHE A 3 15.84 -0.72 -6.83
CA PHE A 3 16.55 -1.61 -5.92
C PHE A 3 15.85 -1.64 -4.57
N TRP A 4 15.35 -2.81 -4.20
CA TRP A 4 14.67 -3.02 -2.94
C TRP A 4 15.61 -3.57 -1.86
N SER A 5 15.42 -3.12 -0.63
CA SER A 5 16.11 -3.63 0.56
C SER A 5 15.11 -3.81 1.70
N MET A 6 15.23 -4.90 2.43
CA MET A 6 14.36 -5.19 3.59
C MET A 6 14.52 -4.17 4.73
N GLY A 7 15.66 -3.49 4.77
CA GLY A 7 16.04 -2.50 5.78
C GLY A 7 17.55 -2.33 5.79
N ASP A 8 18.11 -2.00 6.95
CA ASP A 8 19.55 -1.85 7.12
C ASP A 8 20.31 -3.17 6.93
N THR A 9 19.66 -4.30 7.18
CA THR A 9 20.16 -5.67 6.96
C THR A 9 19.06 -6.55 6.41
N GLY A 10 19.43 -7.62 5.72
CA GLY A 10 18.52 -8.61 5.16
C GLY A 10 18.60 -8.72 3.64
N PRO A 11 17.75 -9.57 3.04
CA PRO A 11 17.71 -9.79 1.61
C PRO A 11 17.49 -8.48 0.84
N CYS A 12 18.15 -8.37 -0.31
CA CYS A 12 18.00 -7.20 -1.18
C CYS A 12 18.36 -7.54 -2.62
N GLY A 13 17.92 -6.70 -3.55
CA GLY A 13 18.21 -6.85 -4.95
C GLY A 13 17.42 -5.91 -5.87
N PRO A 14 17.70 -5.94 -7.16
CA PRO A 14 16.95 -5.17 -8.15
C PRO A 14 15.49 -5.63 -8.20
N CYS A 15 14.58 -4.73 -8.54
CA CYS A 15 13.19 -5.05 -8.73
C CYS A 15 12.66 -4.55 -10.08
N SER A 16 11.57 -5.15 -10.51
CA SER A 16 10.78 -4.72 -11.66
C SER A 16 9.34 -4.50 -11.23
N GLU A 17 8.74 -3.43 -11.71
CA GLU A 17 7.39 -3.03 -11.33
C GLU A 17 6.48 -3.07 -12.56
N ILE A 18 5.25 -3.49 -12.35
CA ILE A 18 4.21 -3.49 -13.37
C ILE A 18 3.23 -2.38 -13.02
N PHE A 19 3.09 -1.44 -13.95
CA PHE A 19 2.16 -0.32 -13.84
C PHE A 19 0.96 -0.53 -14.76
N TYR A 20 -0.18 -0.07 -14.30
CA TYR A 20 -1.39 0.01 -15.10
C TYR A 20 -1.64 1.46 -15.53
N ASP A 21 -1.86 1.69 -16.83
CA ASP A 21 -2.25 2.99 -17.38
C ASP A 21 -3.77 3.13 -17.35
N HIS A 22 -4.28 3.99 -16.50
CA HIS A 22 -5.71 4.31 -16.40
C HIS A 22 -6.22 5.21 -17.53
N GLY A 23 -5.34 5.61 -18.46
CA GLY A 23 -5.69 6.39 -19.66
C GLY A 23 -5.51 7.89 -19.49
N ASP A 24 -5.63 8.58 -20.61
CA ASP A 24 -5.29 10.00 -20.80
C ASP A 24 -6.22 11.00 -20.10
N LYS A 25 -7.33 10.53 -19.52
CA LYS A 25 -8.24 11.37 -18.74
C LYS A 25 -7.70 11.71 -17.35
N LEU A 26 -6.69 10.97 -16.89
CA LEU A 26 -6.00 11.23 -15.63
C LEU A 26 -4.65 11.87 -15.87
N LYS A 27 -4.23 12.69 -14.91
CA LYS A 27 -2.90 13.29 -14.91
C LYS A 27 -1.85 12.26 -14.51
N GLY A 28 -0.67 12.37 -15.11
CA GLY A 28 0.50 11.57 -14.80
C GLY A 28 1.15 11.04 -16.06
N GLY A 29 2.46 10.94 -16.01
CA GLY A 29 3.30 10.34 -17.04
C GLY A 29 3.75 8.92 -16.67
N PRO A 30 4.38 8.21 -17.59
CA PRO A 30 4.93 6.90 -17.30
C PRO A 30 6.06 7.00 -16.25
N PRO A 31 6.33 5.91 -15.52
CA PRO A 31 7.41 5.86 -14.52
C PRO A 31 8.74 6.35 -15.10
N GLY A 32 9.48 7.14 -14.33
CA GLY A 32 10.73 7.78 -14.74
C GLY A 32 10.58 9.05 -15.58
N SER A 33 9.34 9.48 -15.86
CA SER A 33 9.08 10.76 -16.54
C SER A 33 8.98 11.91 -15.53
N PRO A 34 9.18 13.19 -15.98
CA PRO A 34 9.00 14.34 -15.10
C PRO A 34 7.59 14.47 -14.49
N ASP A 35 6.60 13.88 -15.11
CA ASP A 35 5.18 13.94 -14.74
C ASP A 35 4.68 12.62 -14.10
N GLU A 36 5.58 11.80 -13.56
CA GLU A 36 5.22 10.51 -12.95
C GLU A 36 4.32 10.62 -11.71
N ASP A 37 4.33 11.79 -11.04
CA ASP A 37 3.51 12.08 -9.86
C ASP A 37 2.04 12.29 -10.25
N GLY A 38 1.31 11.22 -10.55
CA GLY A 38 -0.09 11.31 -10.90
C GLY A 38 -0.85 10.00 -10.72
N ASP A 39 -2.17 10.07 -10.91
CA ASP A 39 -3.05 8.91 -10.72
C ASP A 39 -3.20 8.04 -11.98
N ARG A 40 -2.54 8.41 -13.09
CA ARG A 40 -2.68 7.70 -14.36
C ARG A 40 -1.95 6.35 -14.35
N PHE A 41 -0.66 6.36 -14.00
CA PHE A 41 0.16 5.16 -13.96
C PHE A 41 0.29 4.68 -12.53
N ILE A 42 -0.37 3.58 -12.19
CA ILE A 42 -0.36 3.04 -10.84
C ILE A 42 0.37 1.71 -10.82
N GLU A 43 1.40 1.60 -9.98
CA GLU A 43 2.06 0.33 -9.71
C GLU A 43 1.06 -0.65 -9.10
N ILE A 44 0.88 -1.78 -9.77
CA ILE A 44 -0.01 -2.86 -9.32
C ILE A 44 0.75 -4.07 -8.81
N TRP A 45 1.98 -4.28 -9.26
CA TRP A 45 2.77 -5.45 -8.90
C TRP A 45 4.25 -5.13 -8.89
N ASN A 46 4.95 -5.51 -7.82
CA ASN A 46 6.39 -5.42 -7.70
C ASN A 46 7.01 -6.81 -7.63
N LEU A 47 8.05 -7.06 -8.42
CA LEU A 47 8.82 -8.30 -8.45
C LEU A 47 10.24 -7.98 -8.00
N VAL A 48 10.66 -8.54 -6.88
CA VAL A 48 11.99 -8.33 -6.29
C VAL A 48 12.87 -9.54 -6.55
N PHE A 49 13.99 -9.32 -7.21
CA PHE A 49 15.00 -10.35 -7.46
C PHE A 49 16.09 -10.21 -6.40
N MET A 50 16.17 -11.15 -5.46
CA MET A 50 17.07 -11.08 -4.31
C MET A 50 18.27 -12.04 -4.46
N PRO A 51 19.36 -11.62 -5.13
CA PRO A 51 20.61 -12.39 -5.15
C PRO A 51 21.51 -12.07 -3.96
N TYR A 52 21.21 -11.02 -3.18
CA TYR A 52 22.08 -10.49 -2.14
C TYR A 52 21.43 -10.48 -0.77
N GLU A 53 22.29 -10.53 0.25
CA GLU A 53 21.96 -10.20 1.64
C GLU A 53 22.84 -9.04 2.09
N GLN A 54 22.25 -7.98 2.58
CA GLN A 54 22.96 -6.89 3.23
C GLN A 54 23.19 -7.24 4.69
N ILE A 55 24.44 -7.46 5.07
CA ILE A 55 24.84 -7.87 6.43
C ILE A 55 25.17 -6.65 7.32
N SER A 56 25.49 -5.52 6.72
CA SER A 56 25.66 -4.22 7.38
C SER A 56 25.62 -3.13 6.33
N LYS A 57 25.57 -1.87 6.75
CA LYS A 57 25.56 -0.72 5.83
C LYS A 57 26.72 -0.80 4.84
N GLY A 58 26.39 -0.89 3.55
CA GLY A 58 27.35 -0.94 2.44
C GLY A 58 28.07 -2.29 2.26
N LYS A 59 27.78 -3.31 3.07
CA LYS A 59 28.40 -4.65 2.92
C LYS A 59 27.33 -5.68 2.55
N ARG A 60 27.46 -6.21 1.32
CA ARG A 60 26.57 -7.23 0.76
C ARG A 60 27.34 -8.52 0.50
N ILE A 61 26.66 -9.64 0.65
CA ILE A 61 27.11 -10.96 0.25
C ILE A 61 26.08 -11.59 -0.68
N ASN A 62 26.51 -12.58 -1.46
CA ASN A 62 25.57 -13.35 -2.28
C ASN A 62 24.77 -14.29 -1.40
N LEU A 63 23.48 -14.38 -1.65
CA LEU A 63 22.64 -15.42 -1.06
C LEU A 63 23.07 -16.80 -1.61
N PRO A 64 23.11 -17.83 -0.78
CA PRO A 64 23.41 -19.20 -1.23
C PRO A 64 22.41 -19.70 -2.28
N LYS A 65 21.17 -19.23 -2.19
CA LYS A 65 20.08 -19.50 -3.14
C LYS A 65 19.39 -18.19 -3.45
N PRO A 66 19.65 -17.58 -4.62
CA PRO A 66 18.90 -16.42 -5.07
C PRO A 66 17.41 -16.73 -5.11
N SER A 67 16.60 -15.77 -4.69
CA SER A 67 15.14 -15.92 -4.60
C SER A 67 14.45 -14.77 -5.31
N VAL A 68 13.17 -14.97 -5.58
CA VAL A 68 12.26 -13.92 -6.07
C VAL A 68 11.13 -13.79 -5.05
N ASP A 69 10.82 -12.57 -4.68
CA ASP A 69 9.62 -12.24 -3.90
C ASP A 69 8.78 -11.26 -4.67
N THR A 70 7.47 -11.29 -4.48
CA THR A 70 6.57 -10.37 -5.17
C THR A 70 5.53 -9.78 -4.24
N GLY A 71 5.15 -8.53 -4.50
CA GLY A 71 4.07 -7.84 -3.80
C GLY A 71 3.07 -7.28 -4.80
N MET A 72 1.80 -7.66 -4.68
CA MET A 72 0.71 -7.13 -5.49
C MET A 72 -0.27 -6.37 -4.61
N GLY A 73 -0.61 -5.14 -5.01
CA GLY A 73 -1.57 -4.32 -4.28
C GLY A 73 -2.98 -4.83 -4.45
N LEU A 74 -3.58 -5.44 -3.40
CA LEU A 74 -4.94 -5.98 -3.47
C LEU A 74 -5.95 -4.92 -3.92
N GLU A 75 -5.93 -3.76 -3.30
CA GLU A 75 -6.86 -2.67 -3.61
C GLU A 75 -6.60 -2.07 -4.98
N ARG A 76 -5.34 -1.91 -5.35
CA ARG A 76 -4.95 -1.39 -6.68
C ARG A 76 -5.41 -2.34 -7.78
N MET A 77 -5.15 -3.63 -7.64
CA MET A 77 -5.60 -4.65 -8.59
C MET A 77 -7.12 -4.74 -8.64
N THR A 78 -7.79 -4.69 -7.50
CA THR A 78 -9.26 -4.69 -7.43
C THR A 78 -9.85 -3.46 -8.13
N ALA A 79 -9.27 -2.29 -7.94
CA ALA A 79 -9.70 -1.06 -8.60
C ALA A 79 -9.59 -1.20 -10.14
N VAL A 80 -8.47 -1.70 -10.64
CA VAL A 80 -8.28 -1.99 -12.07
C VAL A 80 -9.35 -2.94 -12.61
N LEU A 81 -9.59 -4.06 -11.92
CA LEU A 81 -10.58 -5.08 -12.34
C LEU A 81 -12.03 -4.57 -12.26
N GLN A 82 -12.32 -3.64 -11.36
CA GLN A 82 -13.63 -3.00 -11.22
C GLN A 82 -13.78 -1.73 -12.07
N GLY A 83 -12.77 -1.38 -12.88
CA GLY A 83 -12.82 -0.24 -13.82
C GLY A 83 -12.82 1.13 -13.13
N THR A 84 -12.18 1.24 -11.96
CA THR A 84 -11.99 2.52 -11.26
C THR A 84 -10.51 2.79 -11.01
N HIS A 85 -10.13 4.07 -10.95
CA HIS A 85 -8.78 4.49 -10.56
C HIS A 85 -8.65 4.78 -9.06
N ASP A 86 -9.76 4.91 -8.35
CA ASP A 86 -9.81 5.24 -6.93
C ASP A 86 -10.00 3.97 -6.10
N ASN A 87 -9.01 3.63 -5.28
CA ASN A 87 -9.02 2.46 -4.41
C ASN A 87 -10.20 2.46 -3.42
N TYR A 88 -10.69 3.64 -3.02
CA TYR A 88 -11.86 3.75 -2.13
C TYR A 88 -13.18 3.50 -2.86
N ASN A 89 -13.17 3.46 -4.18
CA ASN A 89 -14.34 3.14 -5.00
C ASN A 89 -14.53 1.65 -5.27
N ILE A 90 -13.67 0.78 -4.74
CA ILE A 90 -13.89 -0.66 -4.79
C ILE A 90 -15.00 -1.09 -3.84
N ASP A 91 -15.62 -2.20 -4.13
CA ASP A 91 -16.77 -2.74 -3.40
C ASP A 91 -16.49 -2.92 -1.90
N HIS A 92 -15.29 -3.40 -1.55
CA HIS A 92 -14.87 -3.63 -0.18
C HIS A 92 -14.87 -2.31 0.64
N PHE A 93 -14.18 -1.27 0.15
CA PHE A 93 -14.13 0.02 0.85
C PHE A 93 -15.49 0.73 0.86
N LYS A 94 -16.26 0.64 -0.22
CA LYS A 94 -17.63 1.18 -0.24
C LYS A 94 -18.51 0.61 0.86
N LYS A 95 -18.43 -0.70 1.13
CA LYS A 95 -19.17 -1.35 2.22
C LYS A 95 -18.75 -0.81 3.59
N ILE A 96 -17.43 -0.69 3.84
CA ILE A 96 -16.93 -0.15 5.12
C ILE A 96 -17.35 1.31 5.31
N MET A 97 -17.20 2.13 4.27
CA MET A 97 -17.62 3.55 4.34
C MET A 97 -19.13 3.69 4.55
N SER A 98 -19.95 2.87 3.89
CA SER A 98 -21.40 2.87 4.09
C SER A 98 -21.79 2.49 5.51
N ALA A 99 -21.16 1.45 6.07
CA ALA A 99 -21.38 1.06 7.47
C ALA A 99 -20.93 2.16 8.44
N SER A 100 -19.81 2.82 8.17
CA SER A 100 -19.34 3.98 8.94
C SER A 100 -20.35 5.13 8.90
N ALA A 101 -20.90 5.43 7.74
CA ALA A 101 -21.90 6.48 7.58
C ALA A 101 -23.20 6.19 8.35
N GLU A 102 -23.66 4.94 8.31
CA GLU A 102 -24.84 4.48 9.04
C GLU A 102 -24.65 4.58 10.57
N LEU A 103 -23.53 4.04 11.08
CA LEU A 103 -23.21 4.07 12.51
C LEU A 103 -23.06 5.48 13.07
N LEU A 104 -22.42 6.37 12.32
CA LEU A 104 -22.19 7.76 12.71
C LEU A 104 -23.38 8.69 12.40
N LYS A 105 -24.42 8.19 11.71
CA LYS A 105 -25.52 8.99 11.19
C LYS A 105 -25.04 10.19 10.38
N SER A 106 -23.97 9.99 9.60
CA SER A 106 -23.29 11.00 8.79
C SER A 106 -23.41 10.66 7.32
N LEU A 107 -23.82 11.61 6.49
CA LEU A 107 -23.84 11.39 5.04
C LEU A 107 -22.42 11.41 4.46
N ILE A 108 -22.19 10.57 3.44
CA ILE A 108 -20.97 10.63 2.65
C ILE A 108 -21.15 11.72 1.58
N ASN A 109 -20.43 12.83 1.72
CA ASN A 109 -20.41 13.96 0.80
C ASN A 109 -19.01 14.59 0.76
N ASP A 110 -18.80 15.64 -0.01
CA ASP A 110 -17.49 16.27 -0.21
C ASP A 110 -16.83 16.73 1.10
N GLN A 111 -17.60 17.05 2.14
CA GLN A 111 -17.07 17.48 3.44
C GLN A 111 -16.68 16.30 4.34
N THR A 112 -17.33 15.15 4.19
CA THR A 112 -17.18 13.99 5.09
C THR A 112 -16.44 12.81 4.45
N ILE A 113 -16.34 12.76 3.12
CA ILE A 113 -15.74 11.64 2.39
C ILE A 113 -14.32 11.32 2.85
N ALA A 114 -13.50 12.33 3.09
CA ALA A 114 -12.12 12.14 3.56
C ALA A 114 -12.08 11.42 4.92
N SER A 115 -12.98 11.77 5.84
CA SER A 115 -13.10 11.14 7.15
C SER A 115 -13.54 9.68 7.03
N HIS A 116 -14.54 9.39 6.19
CA HIS A 116 -14.99 8.01 5.95
C HIS A 116 -13.91 7.14 5.29
N ARG A 117 -13.09 7.72 4.39
CA ARG A 117 -11.93 7.04 3.81
C ARG A 117 -10.88 6.70 4.87
N VAL A 118 -10.55 7.65 5.74
CA VAL A 118 -9.62 7.43 6.85
C VAL A 118 -10.13 6.33 7.78
N ILE A 119 -11.42 6.36 8.15
CA ILE A 119 -12.03 5.31 8.98
C ILE A 119 -11.91 3.95 8.30
N ALA A 120 -12.24 3.85 7.03
CA ALA A 120 -12.21 2.59 6.29
C ALA A 120 -10.79 2.01 6.18
N ASP A 121 -9.81 2.84 5.84
CA ASP A 121 -8.40 2.47 5.75
C ASP A 121 -7.84 2.03 7.11
N HIS A 122 -8.04 2.84 8.14
CA HIS A 122 -7.52 2.58 9.47
C HIS A 122 -8.19 1.37 10.13
N LEU A 123 -9.49 1.19 9.93
CA LEU A 123 -10.19 0.00 10.43
C LEU A 123 -9.64 -1.27 9.80
N ARG A 124 -9.47 -1.27 8.48
CA ARG A 124 -8.89 -2.40 7.76
C ARG A 124 -7.47 -2.71 8.24
N ALA A 125 -6.58 -1.73 8.22
CA ALA A 125 -5.19 -1.90 8.64
C ALA A 125 -5.09 -2.38 10.10
N SER A 126 -5.84 -1.76 11.00
CA SER A 126 -5.84 -2.13 12.43
C SER A 126 -6.37 -3.54 12.65
N SER A 127 -7.41 -3.95 11.93
CA SER A 127 -7.99 -5.29 12.06
C SER A 127 -6.98 -6.37 11.67
N PHE A 128 -6.26 -6.21 10.57
CA PHE A 128 -5.22 -7.16 10.16
C PHE A 128 -4.05 -7.18 11.14
N LEU A 129 -3.57 -6.03 11.59
CA LEU A 129 -2.47 -5.94 12.55
C LEU A 129 -2.82 -6.61 13.88
N ILE A 130 -4.05 -6.42 14.37
CA ILE A 130 -4.53 -7.08 15.60
C ILE A 130 -4.63 -8.59 15.39
N ALA A 131 -5.13 -9.05 14.25
CA ALA A 131 -5.19 -10.47 13.91
C ALA A 131 -3.81 -11.12 13.86
N GLU A 132 -2.78 -10.37 13.44
CA GLU A 132 -1.37 -10.77 13.49
C GLU A 132 -0.72 -10.63 14.89
N GLY A 133 -1.50 -10.31 15.92
CA GLY A 133 -1.05 -10.23 17.30
C GLY A 133 -0.39 -8.90 17.70
N ILE A 134 -0.45 -7.88 16.86
CA ILE A 134 0.05 -6.54 17.21
C ILE A 134 -1.05 -5.76 17.91
N LEU A 135 -1.00 -5.73 19.23
CA LEU A 135 -1.96 -4.99 20.03
C LEU A 135 -1.52 -3.54 20.29
N PRO A 136 -2.48 -2.60 20.45
CA PRO A 136 -2.17 -1.23 20.80
C PRO A 136 -1.40 -1.15 22.12
N SER A 137 -0.29 -0.39 22.13
CA SER A 137 0.55 -0.19 23.32
C SER A 137 1.15 1.21 23.38
N ASN A 138 1.99 1.48 24.35
CA ASN A 138 2.63 2.78 24.52
C ASN A 138 3.97 2.91 23.78
N GLU A 139 4.50 1.84 23.24
CA GLU A 139 5.81 1.80 22.58
C GLU A 139 5.85 0.85 21.38
N GLY A 140 6.91 0.95 20.58
CA GLY A 140 7.17 0.06 19.46
C GLY A 140 6.05 0.05 18.42
N ARG A 141 5.82 -1.11 17.81
CA ARG A 141 4.78 -1.31 16.78
C ARG A 141 3.36 -1.10 17.34
N GLY A 142 3.12 -1.45 18.60
CA GLY A 142 1.84 -1.25 19.25
C GLY A 142 1.50 0.23 19.45
N TYR A 143 2.48 1.09 19.61
CA TYR A 143 2.27 2.55 19.65
C TYR A 143 1.81 3.09 18.30
N VAL A 144 2.36 2.57 17.20
CA VAL A 144 1.97 3.00 15.85
C VAL A 144 0.51 2.64 15.59
N ILE A 145 0.08 1.40 15.86
CA ILE A 145 -1.33 0.99 15.69
C ILE A 145 -2.26 1.81 16.58
N ARG A 146 -1.85 2.07 17.84
CA ARG A 146 -2.64 2.94 18.73
C ARG A 146 -2.84 4.34 18.15
N ARG A 147 -1.82 4.93 17.52
CA ARG A 147 -1.94 6.23 16.84
C ARG A 147 -2.89 6.18 15.65
N ILE A 148 -2.83 5.12 14.83
CA ILE A 148 -3.72 4.89 13.71
C ILE A 148 -5.17 4.83 14.19
N MET A 149 -5.45 4.03 15.21
CA MET A 149 -6.80 3.86 15.76
C MET A 149 -7.37 5.13 16.42
N ARG A 150 -6.53 6.06 16.86
CA ARG A 150 -6.97 7.31 17.51
C ARG A 150 -7.16 8.48 16.55
N ARG A 151 -6.77 8.33 15.32
CA ARG A 151 -6.95 9.36 14.30
C ARG A 151 -8.36 9.37 13.73
#